data_628ca51e0b71d658dfb7a18d8f70b95d
#
_entry.id   628ca51e0b71d658dfb7a18d8f70b95d
#
_cell.length_a   1.000
_cell.length_b   1.000
_cell.length_c   1.000
_cell.angle_alpha   90.00
_cell.angle_beta   90.00
_cell.angle_gamma   90.00
#
_symmetry.space_group_name_H-M   'P 1'
#
loop_
_entity.id
_entity.type
_entity.pdbx_description
1 polymer ?
#
loop_
_entity_poly.entity_id
_entity_poly.type
_entity_poly.pdbx_seq_one_letter_code
_entity_poly.pdbx_strand_id
1 'polypeptide(L)'
;MGRGVDNPQLRERLGVPSFEQRWPWVGGDLQTLRDTLREVDLPHDQGVPIEIPVPALPSGAAAAGSLLALLDLPEGDPKGLVLLLHGLGGSSSREGLRRMGVALQAAGFAVLRLNLRGADPGRHLAGGTYAARCNSDLLPVIARARSLAAGRPLLGAGISLGGTMLLNAALASPGVLDGLFCASSPLDLAACSASIERPRNRVYQRWLLKRLVRQTLADPFGVSADEEAQLQATPPRSIR
;
A
#
# COMPACT_ATOMS: atom_id res chain seq x y z
N MET A 1 -1.56 22.99 10.55
CA MET A 1 -0.61 21.89 10.75
C MET A 1 -0.90 21.32 12.13
N GLY A 2 -1.59 20.18 12.21
CA GLY A 2 -1.72 19.44 13.45
C GLY A 2 -0.32 18.97 13.83
N ARG A 3 0.18 19.41 14.96
CA ARG A 3 1.39 18.83 15.56
C ARG A 3 1.01 17.39 15.88
N GLY A 4 1.67 16.43 15.26
CA GLY A 4 1.56 15.04 15.65
C GLY A 4 1.80 14.98 17.16
N VAL A 5 0.94 14.28 17.89
CA VAL A 5 1.15 14.08 19.34
C VAL A 5 2.35 13.17 19.46
N ASP A 6 3.53 13.79 19.63
CA ASP A 6 4.71 13.04 20.02
C ASP A 6 4.47 12.59 21.47
N ASN A 7 4.40 11.30 21.69
CA ASN A 7 4.26 10.72 23.03
C ASN A 7 5.60 10.07 23.44
N PRO A 8 6.46 10.82 24.15
CA PRO A 8 7.77 10.33 24.58
C PRO A 8 7.68 9.06 25.42
N GLN A 9 6.68 8.95 26.29
CA GLN A 9 6.49 7.79 27.16
C GLN A 9 6.12 6.54 26.36
N LEU A 10 5.28 6.69 25.32
CA LEU A 10 4.94 5.58 24.45
C LEU A 10 6.15 5.13 23.60
N ARG A 11 6.94 6.08 23.10
CA ARG A 11 8.19 5.77 22.39
C ARG A 11 9.17 4.98 23.26
N GLU A 12 9.38 5.45 24.50
CA GLU A 12 10.27 4.79 25.44
C GLU A 12 9.80 3.36 25.75
N ARG A 13 8.50 3.18 26.01
CA ARG A 13 7.92 1.84 26.24
C ARG A 13 8.05 0.91 25.05
N LEU A 14 8.03 1.44 23.83
CA LEU A 14 8.18 0.66 22.58
C LEU A 14 9.65 0.53 22.14
N GLY A 15 10.60 1.15 22.84
CA GLY A 15 12.01 1.16 22.44
C GLY A 15 12.24 1.87 21.09
N VAL A 16 11.35 2.80 20.71
CA VAL A 16 11.45 3.51 19.44
C VAL A 16 12.28 4.78 19.61
N PRO A 17 13.44 4.91 18.94
CA PRO A 17 14.28 6.10 19.04
C PRO A 17 13.57 7.35 18.49
N SER A 18 14.02 8.52 18.88
CA SER A 18 13.59 9.79 18.29
C SER A 18 13.90 9.81 16.81
N PHE A 19 12.99 10.40 16.02
CA PHE A 19 13.25 10.59 14.60
C PHE A 19 14.28 11.72 14.41
N GLU A 20 15.40 11.39 13.76
CA GLU A 20 16.43 12.34 13.38
C GLU A 20 16.52 12.46 11.87
N GLN A 21 16.47 13.70 11.38
CA GLN A 21 16.60 13.96 9.95
C GLN A 21 18.05 13.74 9.51
N ARG A 22 18.24 12.97 8.44
CA ARG A 22 19.57 12.70 7.91
C ARG A 22 19.98 13.78 6.92
N TRP A 23 21.11 14.44 7.14
CA TRP A 23 21.69 15.34 6.16
C TRP A 23 22.02 14.61 4.84
N PRO A 24 21.75 15.21 3.65
CA PRO A 24 21.15 16.53 3.40
C PRO A 24 19.61 16.54 3.32
N TRP A 25 18.94 15.46 3.66
CA TRP A 25 17.48 15.26 3.52
C TRP A 25 16.70 15.91 4.65
N VAL A 26 16.84 17.23 4.77
CA VAL A 26 16.19 18.02 5.83
C VAL A 26 14.86 18.58 5.33
N GLY A 27 13.81 18.46 6.16
CA GLY A 27 12.45 18.87 5.83
C GLY A 27 11.65 17.83 5.05
N GLY A 28 10.32 17.97 5.08
CA GLY A 28 9.40 16.98 4.52
C GLY A 28 9.53 16.76 3.01
N ASP A 29 9.79 17.84 2.27
CA ASP A 29 9.87 17.78 0.80
C ASP A 29 11.12 17.00 0.35
N LEU A 30 12.31 17.29 0.94
CA LEU A 30 13.54 16.57 0.61
C LEU A 30 13.48 15.10 1.06
N GLN A 31 12.88 14.82 2.20
CA GLN A 31 12.69 13.44 2.66
C GLN A 31 11.77 12.65 1.71
N THR A 32 10.72 13.29 1.19
CA THR A 32 9.80 12.68 0.21
C THR A 32 10.51 12.42 -1.13
N LEU A 33 11.37 13.33 -1.57
CA LEU A 33 12.12 13.22 -2.82
C LEU A 33 13.31 12.25 -2.72
N ARG A 34 13.79 11.97 -1.51
CA ARG A 34 14.98 11.14 -1.29
C ARG A 34 14.93 9.82 -2.05
N ASP A 35 13.83 9.10 -1.96
CA ASP A 35 13.68 7.79 -2.60
C ASP A 35 13.54 7.87 -4.13
N THR A 36 13.26 9.07 -4.66
CA THR A 36 13.26 9.32 -6.12
C THR A 36 14.65 9.69 -6.63
N LEU A 37 15.46 10.33 -5.79
CA LEU A 37 16.77 10.87 -6.15
C LEU A 37 17.94 9.94 -5.79
N ARG A 38 17.71 8.99 -4.90
CA ARG A 38 18.72 8.04 -4.46
C ARG A 38 18.37 6.63 -4.90
N GLU A 39 19.13 6.11 -5.82
CA GLU A 39 19.10 4.69 -6.14
C GLU A 39 19.54 3.86 -4.92
N VAL A 40 18.80 2.80 -4.66
CA VAL A 40 19.12 1.85 -3.61
C VAL A 40 19.41 0.51 -4.28
N ASP A 41 20.57 0.00 -4.02
CA ASP A 41 20.91 -1.36 -4.45
C ASP A 41 20.08 -2.36 -3.65
N LEU A 42 19.15 -3.01 -4.34
CA LEU A 42 18.28 -4.05 -3.77
C LEU A 42 18.62 -5.38 -4.45
N PRO A 43 18.59 -6.47 -3.70
CA PRO A 43 18.77 -7.80 -4.29
C PRO A 43 17.71 -8.04 -5.36
N HIS A 44 18.01 -8.95 -6.28
CA HIS A 44 17.04 -9.38 -7.29
C HIS A 44 15.74 -9.83 -6.60
N ASP A 45 14.60 -9.49 -7.21
CA ASP A 45 13.28 -9.88 -6.67
C ASP A 45 13.07 -11.39 -6.87
N GLN A 46 13.00 -12.13 -5.78
CA GLN A 46 12.79 -13.59 -5.76
C GLN A 46 11.44 -13.97 -5.13
N GLY A 47 10.55 -12.98 -4.92
CA GLY A 47 9.24 -13.23 -4.33
C GLY A 47 8.44 -14.27 -5.09
N VAL A 48 7.98 -15.31 -4.40
CA VAL A 48 7.17 -16.39 -4.99
C VAL A 48 5.76 -15.87 -5.23
N PRO A 49 5.24 -15.91 -6.48
CA PRO A 49 3.91 -15.43 -6.77
C PRO A 49 2.84 -16.33 -6.16
N ILE A 50 1.85 -15.73 -5.54
CA ILE A 50 0.66 -16.38 -4.98
C ILE A 50 -0.56 -15.63 -5.46
N GLU A 51 -1.46 -16.33 -6.12
CA GLU A 51 -2.78 -15.83 -6.45
C GLU A 51 -3.76 -16.10 -5.31
N ILE A 52 -4.48 -15.06 -4.91
CA ILE A 52 -5.44 -15.12 -3.81
C ILE A 52 -6.83 -14.79 -4.37
N PRO A 53 -7.76 -15.76 -4.41
CA PRO A 53 -9.11 -15.52 -4.90
C PRO A 53 -9.82 -14.43 -4.08
N VAL A 54 -10.50 -13.52 -4.80
CA VAL A 54 -11.31 -12.46 -4.22
C VAL A 54 -12.69 -12.42 -4.88
N PRO A 55 -13.74 -12.05 -4.14
CA PRO A 55 -15.09 -12.00 -4.68
C PRO A 55 -15.27 -10.88 -5.71
N ALA A 56 -16.41 -10.90 -6.39
CA ALA A 56 -16.90 -9.76 -7.16
C ALA A 56 -17.05 -8.52 -6.26
N LEU A 57 -16.85 -7.34 -6.84
CA LEU A 57 -17.08 -6.10 -6.11
C LEU A 57 -18.59 -5.94 -5.81
N PRO A 58 -18.96 -5.46 -4.58
CA PRO A 58 -20.35 -5.32 -4.18
C PRO A 58 -21.20 -4.45 -5.11
N SER A 59 -20.58 -3.51 -5.81
CA SER A 59 -21.23 -2.63 -6.79
C SER A 59 -21.58 -3.31 -8.11
N GLY A 60 -21.18 -4.57 -8.30
CA GLY A 60 -21.26 -5.23 -9.62
C GLY A 60 -20.25 -4.68 -10.64
N ALA A 61 -19.40 -3.75 -10.23
CA ALA A 61 -18.44 -3.09 -11.11
C ALA A 61 -17.32 -4.03 -11.62
N ALA A 62 -17.09 -5.15 -10.94
CA ALA A 62 -16.15 -6.16 -11.40
C ALA A 62 -16.53 -7.56 -10.91
N ALA A 63 -16.28 -8.57 -11.73
CA ALA A 63 -16.45 -9.98 -11.39
C ALA A 63 -15.44 -10.45 -10.33
N ALA A 64 -15.68 -11.64 -9.80
CA ALA A 64 -14.69 -12.34 -8.97
C ALA A 64 -13.40 -12.59 -9.78
N GLY A 65 -12.28 -12.61 -9.09
CA GLY A 65 -10.96 -12.81 -9.69
C GLY A 65 -9.93 -13.19 -8.64
N SER A 66 -8.66 -12.88 -8.90
CA SER A 66 -7.57 -13.09 -7.96
C SER A 66 -6.72 -11.83 -7.76
N LEU A 67 -6.12 -11.68 -6.59
CA LEU A 67 -5.07 -10.70 -6.36
C LEU A 67 -3.72 -11.40 -6.34
N LEU A 68 -2.72 -10.78 -6.96
CA LEU A 68 -1.35 -11.29 -6.93
C LEU A 68 -0.63 -10.78 -5.69
N ALA A 69 -0.08 -11.70 -4.92
CA ALA A 69 0.88 -11.39 -3.87
C ALA A 69 2.23 -12.05 -4.16
N LEU A 70 3.31 -11.46 -3.65
CA LEU A 70 4.65 -12.04 -3.71
C LEU A 70 5.06 -12.43 -2.29
N LEU A 71 5.38 -13.71 -2.09
CA LEU A 71 5.85 -14.22 -0.82
C LEU A 71 7.37 -14.25 -0.81
N ASP A 72 7.96 -13.49 0.10
CA ASP A 72 9.38 -13.49 0.38
C ASP A 72 9.64 -14.25 1.68
N LEU A 73 10.56 -15.19 1.66
CA LEU A 73 10.94 -15.97 2.84
C LEU A 73 12.28 -15.49 3.38
N PRO A 74 12.45 -15.40 4.71
CA PRO A 74 13.76 -15.14 5.32
C PRO A 74 14.65 -16.37 5.22
N GLU A 75 15.93 -16.21 5.54
CA GLU A 75 16.80 -17.35 5.81
C GLU A 75 16.33 -18.05 7.09
N GLY A 76 16.08 -19.35 7.00
CA GLY A 76 15.59 -20.16 8.11
C GLY A 76 14.10 -20.01 8.42
N ASP A 77 13.71 -20.46 9.61
CA ASP A 77 12.30 -20.46 10.05
C ASP A 77 11.79 -19.04 10.34
N PRO A 78 10.65 -18.62 9.73
CA PRO A 78 10.12 -17.29 9.96
C PRO A 78 9.61 -17.09 11.40
N LYS A 79 9.90 -15.95 12.01
CA LYS A 79 9.34 -15.53 13.30
C LYS A 79 7.84 -15.22 13.24
N GLY A 80 7.33 -14.93 12.05
CA GLY A 80 5.96 -14.58 11.74
C GLY A 80 5.84 -14.19 10.29
N LEU A 81 4.64 -13.78 9.86
CA LEU A 81 4.37 -13.27 8.53
C LEU A 81 3.91 -11.82 8.59
N VAL A 82 4.45 -10.98 7.72
CA VAL A 82 4.01 -9.59 7.55
C VAL A 82 3.27 -9.46 6.23
N LEU A 83 1.97 -9.15 6.28
CA LEU A 83 1.20 -8.71 5.12
C LEU A 83 1.53 -7.24 4.85
N LEU A 84 2.19 -6.96 3.72
CA LEU A 84 2.71 -5.65 3.38
C LEU A 84 1.92 -5.03 2.22
N LEU A 85 1.30 -3.86 2.46
CA LEU A 85 0.46 -3.14 1.51
C LEU A 85 1.08 -1.83 1.05
N HIS A 86 1.06 -1.62 -0.27
CA HIS A 86 1.48 -0.36 -0.90
C HIS A 86 0.40 0.74 -0.78
N GLY A 87 0.81 1.97 -1.02
CA GLY A 87 -0.10 3.12 -1.10
C GLY A 87 -0.70 3.33 -2.48
N LEU A 88 -1.40 4.46 -2.65
CA LEU A 88 -2.06 4.85 -3.89
C LEU A 88 -1.07 4.89 -5.08
N GLY A 89 -1.43 4.25 -6.18
CA GLY A 89 -0.60 4.13 -7.37
C GLY A 89 0.68 3.30 -7.18
N GLY A 90 0.80 2.53 -6.09
CA GLY A 90 1.92 1.66 -5.80
C GLY A 90 1.79 0.26 -6.41
N SER A 91 2.71 -0.62 -6.03
CA SER A 91 2.72 -2.06 -6.34
C SER A 91 3.70 -2.79 -5.44
N SER A 92 3.65 -4.14 -5.45
CA SER A 92 4.62 -5.00 -4.77
C SER A 92 6.06 -4.79 -5.23
N SER A 93 6.24 -4.36 -6.48
CA SER A 93 7.56 -4.17 -7.12
C SER A 93 8.16 -2.78 -6.88
N ARG A 94 7.45 -1.87 -6.21
CA ARG A 94 7.98 -0.54 -5.94
C ARG A 94 9.15 -0.61 -4.96
N GLU A 95 10.19 0.13 -5.28
CA GLU A 95 11.45 0.18 -4.51
C GLU A 95 11.21 0.36 -3.02
N GLY A 96 10.38 1.34 -2.62
CA GLY A 96 10.09 1.57 -1.19
C GLY A 96 9.44 0.37 -0.50
N LEU A 97 8.54 -0.34 -1.18
CA LEU A 97 7.90 -1.54 -0.64
C LEU A 97 8.88 -2.72 -0.60
N ARG A 98 9.66 -2.91 -1.67
CA ARG A 98 10.71 -3.92 -1.72
C ARG A 98 11.75 -3.72 -0.62
N ARG A 99 12.18 -2.48 -0.39
CA ARG A 99 13.12 -2.12 0.67
C ARG A 99 12.60 -2.50 2.05
N MET A 100 11.30 -2.26 2.32
CA MET A 100 10.68 -2.72 3.56
C MET A 100 10.64 -4.25 3.63
N GLY A 101 10.28 -4.92 2.53
CA GLY A 101 10.28 -6.37 2.43
C GLY A 101 11.65 -6.96 2.78
N VAL A 102 12.71 -6.48 2.15
CA VAL A 102 14.10 -6.94 2.41
C VAL A 102 14.51 -6.71 3.87
N ALA A 103 14.18 -5.55 4.44
CA ALA A 103 14.48 -5.27 5.84
C ALA A 103 13.72 -6.20 6.81
N LEU A 104 12.47 -6.53 6.50
CA LEU A 104 11.67 -7.46 7.29
C LEU A 104 12.17 -8.91 7.17
N GLN A 105 12.59 -9.33 5.96
CA GLN A 105 13.24 -10.62 5.77
C GLN A 105 14.55 -10.73 6.58
N ALA A 106 15.38 -9.68 6.53
CA ALA A 106 16.62 -9.62 7.34
C ALA A 106 16.34 -9.65 8.84
N ALA A 107 15.17 -9.16 9.28
CA ALA A 107 14.70 -9.26 10.66
C ALA A 107 14.11 -10.65 11.01
N GLY A 108 14.01 -11.58 10.05
CA GLY A 108 13.54 -12.94 10.22
C GLY A 108 12.03 -13.14 10.03
N PHE A 109 11.36 -12.24 9.29
CA PHE A 109 9.94 -12.40 8.97
C PHE A 109 9.73 -12.87 7.52
N ALA A 110 8.76 -13.74 7.30
CA ALA A 110 8.19 -13.91 5.97
C ALA A 110 7.38 -12.64 5.60
N VAL A 111 7.40 -12.25 4.34
CA VAL A 111 6.69 -11.04 3.87
C VAL A 111 5.79 -11.38 2.70
N LEU A 112 4.51 -11.04 2.80
CA LEU A 112 3.54 -11.17 1.72
C LEU A 112 3.25 -9.77 1.16
N ARG A 113 3.91 -9.43 0.05
CA ARG A 113 3.72 -8.14 -0.64
C ARG A 113 2.52 -8.24 -1.57
N LEU A 114 1.42 -7.60 -1.21
CA LEU A 114 0.17 -7.64 -1.97
C LEU A 114 0.18 -6.59 -3.11
N ASN A 115 -0.26 -6.99 -4.30
CA ASN A 115 -0.76 -6.07 -5.31
C ASN A 115 -2.26 -5.89 -5.11
N LEU A 116 -2.67 -4.67 -4.80
CA LEU A 116 -4.08 -4.34 -4.64
C LEU A 116 -4.81 -4.44 -5.99
N ARG A 117 -6.13 -4.62 -5.98
CA ARG A 117 -6.95 -4.74 -7.19
C ARG A 117 -6.64 -3.60 -8.18
N GLY A 118 -6.40 -3.93 -9.45
CA GLY A 118 -6.00 -2.97 -10.47
C GLY A 118 -4.56 -2.47 -10.39
N ALA A 119 -3.72 -2.99 -9.47
CA ALA A 119 -2.30 -2.68 -9.42
C ALA A 119 -1.45 -3.70 -10.18
N ASP A 120 -0.39 -3.23 -10.89
CA ASP A 120 0.59 -4.10 -11.54
C ASP A 120 1.48 -4.81 -10.51
N PRO A 121 1.97 -6.01 -10.85
CA PRO A 121 1.76 -6.78 -12.09
C PRO A 121 0.48 -7.63 -12.11
N GLY A 122 -0.32 -7.64 -11.05
CA GLY A 122 -1.50 -8.52 -10.90
C GLY A 122 -2.81 -8.00 -11.49
N ARG A 123 -2.82 -6.83 -12.17
CA ARG A 123 -4.07 -6.18 -12.61
C ARG A 123 -4.93 -7.01 -13.57
N HIS A 124 -4.33 -7.93 -14.33
CA HIS A 124 -5.03 -8.79 -15.28
C HIS A 124 -5.81 -9.92 -14.62
N LEU A 125 -5.67 -10.12 -13.31
CA LEU A 125 -6.31 -11.20 -12.56
C LEU A 125 -7.68 -10.81 -11.98
N ALA A 126 -7.94 -9.51 -11.79
CA ALA A 126 -9.21 -9.02 -11.28
C ALA A 126 -9.50 -7.61 -11.78
N GLY A 127 -10.64 -7.43 -12.44
CA GLY A 127 -11.08 -6.11 -12.91
C GLY A 127 -11.42 -5.15 -11.77
N GLY A 128 -11.46 -3.86 -12.10
CA GLY A 128 -11.75 -2.78 -11.18
C GLY A 128 -10.53 -2.28 -10.40
N THR A 129 -10.78 -1.41 -9.43
CA THR A 129 -9.72 -0.76 -8.67
C THR A 129 -9.97 -0.83 -7.17
N TYR A 130 -8.91 -0.65 -6.40
CA TYR A 130 -8.98 -0.63 -4.94
C TYR A 130 -9.47 0.73 -4.41
N ALA A 131 -10.08 0.67 -3.23
CA ALA A 131 -10.51 1.85 -2.47
C ALA A 131 -10.00 1.76 -1.02
N ALA A 132 -10.04 2.86 -0.30
CA ALA A 132 -9.65 2.88 1.11
C ALA A 132 -10.44 1.88 1.97
N ARG A 133 -11.64 1.55 1.55
CA ARG A 133 -12.55 0.61 2.20
C ARG A 133 -12.89 -0.55 1.26
N CYS A 134 -11.97 -1.52 1.18
CA CYS A 134 -12.11 -2.71 0.33
C CYS A 134 -11.97 -4.01 1.13
N ASN A 135 -12.76 -4.13 2.21
CA ASN A 135 -12.70 -5.30 3.10
C ASN A 135 -13.08 -6.60 2.36
N SER A 136 -13.91 -6.53 1.30
CA SER A 136 -14.22 -7.66 0.43
C SER A 136 -12.97 -8.30 -0.19
N ASP A 137 -11.97 -7.50 -0.50
CA ASP A 137 -10.69 -8.00 -1.02
C ASP A 137 -9.72 -8.36 0.12
N LEU A 138 -9.64 -7.52 1.16
CA LEU A 138 -8.62 -7.71 2.19
C LEU A 138 -8.91 -8.87 3.14
N LEU A 139 -10.16 -9.14 3.49
CA LEU A 139 -10.45 -10.22 4.41
C LEU A 139 -10.05 -11.60 3.85
N PRO A 140 -10.34 -11.97 2.59
CA PRO A 140 -9.80 -13.18 1.97
C PRO A 140 -8.25 -13.21 1.94
N VAL A 141 -7.62 -12.06 1.63
CA VAL A 141 -6.16 -11.96 1.63
C VAL A 141 -5.58 -12.20 3.02
N ILE A 142 -6.15 -11.60 4.06
CA ILE A 142 -5.71 -11.80 5.46
C ILE A 142 -5.93 -13.25 5.89
N ALA A 143 -7.05 -13.86 5.50
CA ALA A 143 -7.30 -15.29 5.77
C ALA A 143 -6.24 -16.18 5.10
N ARG A 144 -5.88 -15.90 3.85
CA ARG A 144 -4.79 -16.61 3.16
C ARG A 144 -3.43 -16.39 3.84
N ALA A 145 -3.12 -15.13 4.23
CA ALA A 145 -1.91 -14.80 4.96
C ALA A 145 -1.84 -15.52 6.31
N ARG A 146 -2.96 -15.65 7.03
CA ARG A 146 -3.06 -16.41 8.28
C ARG A 146 -2.73 -17.90 8.07
N SER A 147 -3.22 -18.48 6.98
CA SER A 147 -2.87 -19.87 6.62
C SER A 147 -1.37 -20.03 6.33
N LEU A 148 -0.78 -19.05 5.62
CA LEU A 148 0.66 -19.04 5.31
C LEU A 148 1.53 -18.80 6.56
N ALA A 149 1.03 -18.07 7.54
CA ALA A 149 1.71 -17.86 8.82
C ALA A 149 1.85 -19.16 9.65
N ALA A 150 1.03 -20.18 9.37
CA ALA A 150 1.13 -21.51 9.94
C ALA A 150 1.22 -21.51 11.50
N GLY A 151 0.33 -20.77 12.15
CA GLY A 151 0.27 -20.63 13.61
C GLY A 151 1.22 -19.59 14.21
N ARG A 152 2.11 -19.00 13.41
CA ARG A 152 2.98 -17.89 13.82
C ARG A 152 2.22 -16.55 13.78
N PRO A 153 2.73 -15.49 14.44
CA PRO A 153 2.12 -14.17 14.39
C PRO A 153 1.93 -13.66 12.95
N LEU A 154 0.74 -13.11 12.66
CA LEU A 154 0.43 -12.41 11.43
C LEU A 154 0.35 -10.92 11.70
N LEU A 155 1.28 -10.17 11.16
CA LEU A 155 1.35 -8.73 11.28
C LEU A 155 0.89 -8.05 9.98
N GLY A 156 0.27 -6.89 10.10
CA GLY A 156 -0.03 -6.02 8.98
C GLY A 156 0.93 -4.84 8.94
N ALA A 157 1.45 -4.51 7.76
CA ALA A 157 2.20 -3.28 7.55
C ALA A 157 1.70 -2.56 6.30
N GLY A 158 1.35 -1.28 6.43
CA GLY A 158 0.80 -0.51 5.31
C GLY A 158 1.37 0.89 5.19
N ILE A 159 1.65 1.29 3.95
CA ILE A 159 2.13 2.62 3.63
C ILE A 159 0.96 3.43 3.06
N SER A 160 0.75 4.67 3.55
CA SER A 160 -0.25 5.58 3.03
C SER A 160 -1.64 4.92 3.00
N LEU A 161 -2.32 4.89 1.86
CA LEU A 161 -3.63 4.27 1.69
C LEU A 161 -3.66 2.79 2.10
N GLY A 162 -2.56 2.04 1.88
CA GLY A 162 -2.47 0.64 2.31
C GLY A 162 -2.62 0.46 3.81
N GLY A 163 -2.09 1.39 4.62
CA GLY A 163 -2.31 1.38 6.06
C GLY A 163 -3.76 1.71 6.45
N THR A 164 -4.40 2.67 5.76
CA THR A 164 -5.83 2.96 5.95
C THR A 164 -6.70 1.75 5.65
N MET A 165 -6.36 0.99 4.60
CA MET A 165 -7.08 -0.24 4.24
C MET A 165 -6.95 -1.31 5.32
N LEU A 166 -5.75 -1.53 5.86
CA LEU A 166 -5.53 -2.47 6.96
C LEU A 166 -6.25 -2.04 8.25
N LEU A 167 -6.27 -0.73 8.56
CA LEU A 167 -7.04 -0.21 9.68
C LEU A 167 -8.54 -0.49 9.53
N ASN A 168 -9.09 -0.28 8.33
CA ASN A 168 -10.49 -0.57 8.05
C ASN A 168 -10.80 -2.08 8.17
N ALA A 169 -9.89 -2.95 7.73
CA ALA A 169 -10.05 -4.40 7.88
C ALA A 169 -9.99 -4.83 9.35
N ALA A 170 -9.05 -4.29 10.13
CA ALA A 170 -8.92 -4.56 11.55
C ALA A 170 -10.11 -4.07 12.37
N LEU A 171 -10.70 -2.92 12.00
CA LEU A 171 -11.93 -2.41 12.61
C LEU A 171 -13.15 -3.27 12.27
N ALA A 172 -13.23 -3.76 11.03
CA ALA A 172 -14.34 -4.62 10.60
C ALA A 172 -14.25 -6.04 11.18
N SER A 173 -13.06 -6.52 11.49
CA SER A 173 -12.79 -7.86 12.03
C SER A 173 -11.70 -7.78 13.11
N PRO A 174 -12.06 -7.45 14.36
CA PRO A 174 -11.12 -7.37 15.47
C PRO A 174 -10.36 -8.69 15.66
N GLY A 175 -9.05 -8.61 15.91
CA GLY A 175 -8.19 -9.78 16.09
C GLY A 175 -7.77 -10.50 14.80
N VAL A 176 -8.13 -9.98 13.63
CA VAL A 176 -7.74 -10.54 12.34
C VAL A 176 -6.22 -10.47 12.08
N LEU A 177 -5.55 -9.51 12.70
CA LEU A 177 -4.09 -9.33 12.73
C LEU A 177 -3.61 -9.31 14.19
N ASP A 178 -2.42 -9.88 14.45
CA ASP A 178 -1.80 -9.89 15.79
C ASP A 178 -1.09 -8.57 16.10
N GLY A 179 -0.78 -7.78 15.07
CA GLY A 179 -0.21 -6.45 15.19
C GLY A 179 -0.33 -5.69 13.89
N LEU A 180 -0.28 -4.34 13.97
CA LEU A 180 -0.46 -3.48 12.82
C LEU A 180 0.48 -2.28 12.89
N PHE A 181 1.18 -2.03 11.79
CA PHE A 181 2.01 -0.85 11.56
C PHE A 181 1.48 -0.05 10.35
N CYS A 182 1.22 1.24 10.56
CA CYS A 182 0.71 2.13 9.52
C CYS A 182 1.62 3.35 9.38
N ALA A 183 2.27 3.50 8.23
CA ALA A 183 3.13 4.63 7.93
C ALA A 183 2.40 5.66 7.06
N SER A 184 2.30 6.91 7.54
CA SER A 184 1.72 8.04 6.80
C SER A 184 0.30 7.77 6.25
N SER A 185 -0.50 7.01 6.99
CA SER A 185 -1.83 6.59 6.55
C SER A 185 -2.85 7.71 6.72
N PRO A 186 -3.61 8.07 5.66
CA PRO A 186 -4.64 9.07 5.75
C PRO A 186 -5.84 8.54 6.56
N LEU A 187 -6.09 9.11 7.74
CA LEU A 187 -7.23 8.77 8.59
C LEU A 187 -8.48 9.57 8.22
N ASP A 188 -8.31 10.82 7.82
CA ASP A 188 -9.34 11.69 7.26
C ASP A 188 -9.04 11.94 5.78
N LEU A 189 -9.70 11.20 4.91
CA LEU A 189 -9.49 11.27 3.46
C LEU A 189 -9.93 12.63 2.89
N ALA A 190 -10.97 13.25 3.45
CA ALA A 190 -11.44 14.56 3.00
C ALA A 190 -10.41 15.65 3.32
N ALA A 191 -9.89 15.67 4.54
CA ALA A 191 -8.83 16.58 4.95
C ALA A 191 -7.53 16.34 4.15
N CYS A 192 -7.18 15.09 3.87
CA CYS A 192 -6.00 14.74 3.08
C CYS A 192 -6.14 15.20 1.63
N SER A 193 -7.31 14.98 0.99
CA SER A 193 -7.54 15.46 -0.38
C SER A 193 -7.53 16.98 -0.46
N ALA A 194 -8.16 17.68 0.46
CA ALA A 194 -8.09 19.14 0.56
C ALA A 194 -6.64 19.65 0.78
N SER A 195 -5.83 18.90 1.52
CA SER A 195 -4.41 19.26 1.72
C SER A 195 -3.58 19.08 0.44
N ILE A 196 -3.85 18.04 -0.36
CA ILE A 196 -3.16 17.82 -1.65
C ILE A 196 -3.49 18.94 -2.66
N GLU A 197 -4.68 19.52 -2.63
CA GLU A 197 -5.10 20.61 -3.51
C GLU A 197 -4.40 21.95 -3.23
N ARG A 198 -3.72 22.11 -2.10
CA ARG A 198 -3.01 23.34 -1.75
C ARG A 198 -1.97 23.71 -2.81
N PRO A 199 -1.75 24.99 -3.10
CA PRO A 199 -0.82 25.45 -4.15
C PRO A 199 0.58 24.83 -4.05
N ARG A 200 1.11 24.67 -2.83
CA ARG A 200 2.43 24.06 -2.60
C ARG A 200 2.52 22.59 -3.04
N ASN A 201 1.38 21.88 -3.09
CA ASN A 201 1.31 20.46 -3.41
C ASN A 201 0.90 20.18 -4.87
N ARG A 202 0.74 21.21 -5.71
CA ARG A 202 0.28 21.08 -7.11
C ARG A 202 1.12 20.12 -7.95
N VAL A 203 2.43 20.14 -7.79
CA VAL A 203 3.33 19.25 -8.55
C VAL A 203 3.07 17.80 -8.14
N TYR A 204 2.93 17.56 -6.83
CA TYR A 204 2.65 16.25 -6.28
C TYR A 204 1.27 15.73 -6.72
N GLN A 205 0.24 16.58 -6.66
CA GLN A 205 -1.10 16.25 -7.13
C GLN A 205 -1.12 15.87 -8.61
N ARG A 206 -0.47 16.66 -9.49
CA ARG A 206 -0.38 16.38 -10.92
C ARG A 206 0.33 15.05 -11.19
N TRP A 207 1.41 14.77 -10.48
CA TRP A 207 2.14 13.52 -10.61
C TRP A 207 1.24 12.32 -10.23
N LEU A 208 0.51 12.42 -9.12
CA LEU A 208 -0.38 11.38 -8.64
C LEU A 208 -1.55 11.15 -9.60
N LEU A 209 -2.22 12.21 -10.04
CA LEU A 209 -3.32 12.15 -11.02
C LEU A 209 -2.86 11.50 -12.34
N LYS A 210 -1.70 11.91 -12.86
CA LYS A 210 -1.14 11.30 -14.08
C LYS A 210 -0.93 9.79 -13.93
N ARG A 211 -0.52 9.34 -12.76
CA ARG A 211 -0.36 7.91 -12.47
C ARG A 211 -1.70 7.19 -12.40
N LEU A 212 -2.69 7.77 -11.72
CA LEU A 212 -4.03 7.18 -11.59
C LEU A 212 -4.70 7.06 -12.95
N VAL A 213 -4.70 8.12 -13.75
CA VAL A 213 -5.25 8.09 -15.12
C VAL A 213 -4.56 7.01 -15.96
N ARG A 214 -3.22 6.94 -15.92
CA ARG A 214 -2.49 5.91 -16.64
C ARG A 214 -2.85 4.50 -16.15
N GLN A 215 -3.04 4.32 -14.85
CA GLN A 215 -3.44 3.04 -14.27
C GLN A 215 -4.85 2.65 -14.71
N THR A 216 -5.77 3.60 -14.77
CA THR A 216 -7.16 3.39 -15.24
C THR A 216 -7.19 3.01 -16.73
N LEU A 217 -6.49 3.78 -17.58
CA LEU A 217 -6.44 3.51 -19.03
C LEU A 217 -5.68 2.21 -19.39
N ALA A 218 -4.86 1.72 -18.49
CA ALA A 218 -4.13 0.45 -18.68
C ALA A 218 -4.88 -0.76 -18.09
N ASP A 219 -6.14 -0.60 -17.66
CA ASP A 219 -6.94 -1.71 -17.16
C ASP A 219 -7.27 -2.68 -18.31
N PRO A 220 -6.84 -3.96 -18.27
CA PRO A 220 -7.12 -4.93 -19.33
C PRO A 220 -8.60 -5.30 -19.44
N PHE A 221 -9.41 -5.01 -18.41
CA PHE A 221 -10.86 -5.17 -18.44
C PHE A 221 -11.56 -3.98 -19.09
N GLY A 222 -10.78 -2.94 -19.42
CA GLY A 222 -11.23 -1.76 -20.12
C GLY A 222 -11.95 -0.75 -19.22
N VAL A 223 -12.04 0.45 -19.77
CA VAL A 223 -12.98 1.49 -19.34
C VAL A 223 -13.98 1.68 -20.46
N SER A 224 -15.16 2.24 -20.19
CA SER A 224 -16.10 2.54 -21.26
C SER A 224 -15.49 3.54 -22.27
N ALA A 225 -15.92 3.49 -23.53
CA ALA A 225 -15.43 4.41 -24.54
C ALA A 225 -15.64 5.89 -24.15
N ASP A 226 -16.73 6.20 -23.44
CA ASP A 226 -17.03 7.53 -22.96
C ASP A 226 -16.08 7.95 -21.83
N GLU A 227 -15.78 7.06 -20.89
CA GLU A 227 -14.80 7.32 -19.83
C GLU A 227 -13.40 7.51 -20.39
N GLU A 228 -12.98 6.69 -21.36
CA GLU A 228 -11.70 6.84 -22.04
C GLU A 228 -11.61 8.19 -22.75
N ALA A 229 -12.62 8.54 -23.54
CA ALA A 229 -12.69 9.82 -24.24
C ALA A 229 -12.66 11.01 -23.25
N GLN A 230 -13.37 10.90 -22.14
CA GLN A 230 -13.38 11.94 -21.10
C GLN A 230 -12.02 12.07 -20.42
N LEU A 231 -11.37 10.98 -20.06
CA LEU A 231 -10.04 10.99 -19.43
C LEU A 231 -8.96 11.55 -20.34
N GLN A 232 -9.08 11.31 -21.66
CA GLN A 232 -8.16 11.83 -22.67
C GLN A 232 -8.41 13.32 -22.97
N ALA A 233 -9.67 13.72 -23.16
CA ALA A 233 -10.05 15.10 -23.53
C ALA A 233 -9.99 16.06 -22.33
N THR A 234 -10.43 15.59 -21.16
CA THR A 234 -10.54 16.43 -19.96
C THR A 234 -9.99 15.66 -18.75
N PRO A 235 -8.67 15.48 -18.66
CA PRO A 235 -8.08 14.75 -17.53
C PRO A 235 -8.42 15.44 -16.19
N PRO A 236 -8.67 14.66 -15.13
CA PRO A 236 -9.02 15.19 -13.83
C PRO A 236 -7.93 16.12 -13.31
N ARG A 237 -8.35 17.23 -12.70
CA ARG A 237 -7.45 18.25 -12.13
C ARG A 237 -7.35 18.18 -10.61
N SER A 238 -8.17 17.35 -9.99
CA SER A 238 -8.25 17.15 -8.54
C SER A 238 -8.40 15.65 -8.21
N ILE A 239 -7.92 15.26 -7.03
CA ILE A 239 -8.12 13.92 -6.44
C ILE A 239 -9.47 13.83 -5.72
N ARG A 240 -10.13 14.97 -5.58
CA ARG A 240 -11.39 15.11 -4.86
C ARG A 240 -12.58 14.75 -5.72
#